data_135ae6c4165f0ab88fc922ccfe4ace51
#
_entry.id   135ae6c4165f0ab88fc922ccfe4ace51
#
_cell.length_a   1.000
_cell.length_b   1.000
_cell.length_c   1.000
_cell.angle_alpha   90.00
_cell.angle_beta   90.00
_cell.angle_gamma   90.00
#
_symmetry.space_group_name_H-M   'P 1'
#
loop_
_entity.id
_entity.type
_entity.pdbx_description
1 polymer ?
#
loop_
_entity_poly.entity_id
_entity_poly.type
_entity_poly.pdbx_seq_one_letter_code
_entity_poly.pdbx_strand_id
1 'polypeptide(L)'
;MERYEMLIEKLNKREKVVGTTMIMLPDTILLEKMVHPDLDFVLMDAEHGCFDTQNVIPMLQTCRMLGVPGFMRVQDSQYHLIAKAIDMGADGVMIPRAETLEQMRTVVDAVRFAPEGRKGAGGFGQFHPGESFEHFQKSRMVMIQIESQKGIDNLPSILENYGDHISAVMIGPNDLSVMLGTPFALRSAAMKRAVQAIFDISARYGQSGGIFCNDVGDAAHYRAMGANGLWTASELQFYCRGCAETRNEL
;
A
#
# COMPACT_ATOMS: atom_id res chain seq x y z
N MET A 1 21.73 0.01 6.52
CA MET A 1 20.40 0.64 6.35
C MET A 1 19.40 -0.49 6.35
N GLU A 2 18.43 -0.45 7.23
CA GLU A 2 17.37 -1.46 7.26
C GLU A 2 16.50 -1.36 6.00
N ARG A 3 15.89 -2.45 5.54
CA ARG A 3 15.02 -2.46 4.34
C ARG A 3 13.91 -1.43 4.40
N TYR A 4 13.45 -1.16 5.60
CA TYR A 4 12.46 -0.13 5.89
C TYR A 4 12.93 1.28 5.47
N GLU A 5 14.13 1.69 5.91
CA GLU A 5 14.73 2.98 5.52
C GLU A 5 15.01 3.03 4.02
N MET A 6 15.41 1.89 3.43
CA MET A 6 15.60 1.77 1.98
C MET A 6 14.30 1.99 1.21
N LEU A 7 13.17 1.47 1.71
CA LEU A 7 11.86 1.68 1.08
C LEU A 7 11.48 3.16 1.13
N ILE A 8 11.63 3.83 2.27
CA ILE A 8 11.37 5.26 2.41
C ILE A 8 12.24 6.06 1.42
N GLU A 9 13.53 5.74 1.33
CA GLU A 9 14.45 6.40 0.40
C GLU A 9 14.04 6.21 -1.06
N LYS A 10 13.70 4.97 -1.46
CA LYS A 10 13.20 4.66 -2.81
C LYS A 10 11.92 5.43 -3.13
N LEU A 11 10.96 5.49 -2.21
CA LEU A 11 9.72 6.24 -2.38
C LEU A 11 10.00 7.74 -2.54
N ASN A 12 10.83 8.32 -1.71
CA ASN A 12 11.21 9.74 -1.78
C ASN A 12 11.95 10.09 -3.08
N LYS A 13 12.79 9.19 -3.58
CA LYS A 13 13.51 9.36 -4.85
C LYS A 13 12.69 8.94 -6.07
N ARG A 14 11.49 8.42 -5.86
CA ARG A 14 10.63 7.87 -6.91
C ARG A 14 11.33 6.78 -7.72
N GLU A 15 12.14 5.98 -7.04
CA GLU A 15 12.78 4.79 -7.61
C GLU A 15 11.78 3.63 -7.73
N LYS A 16 12.19 2.57 -8.42
CA LYS A 16 11.36 1.37 -8.56
C LYS A 16 11.13 0.71 -7.20
N VAL A 17 9.87 0.53 -6.84
CA VAL A 17 9.41 -0.20 -5.67
C VAL A 17 8.52 -1.36 -6.09
N VAL A 18 8.72 -2.54 -5.51
CA VAL A 18 7.94 -3.75 -5.80
C VAL A 18 7.36 -4.31 -4.51
N GLY A 19 6.05 -4.43 -4.44
CA GLY A 19 5.31 -5.06 -3.34
C GLY A 19 4.49 -6.26 -3.79
N THR A 20 4.06 -7.07 -2.84
CA THR A 20 3.10 -8.17 -3.06
C THR A 20 2.03 -8.16 -1.98
N THR A 21 0.95 -8.93 -2.19
CA THR A 21 -0.18 -9.01 -1.27
C THR A 21 -0.31 -10.40 -0.68
N MET A 22 -0.66 -10.46 0.59
CA MET A 22 -1.30 -11.60 1.24
C MET A 22 -2.80 -11.27 1.36
N ILE A 23 -3.67 -12.12 0.82
CA ILE A 23 -5.10 -11.83 0.77
C ILE A 23 -5.95 -12.86 1.54
N MET A 24 -5.69 -14.17 1.38
CA MET A 24 -6.55 -15.23 1.92
C MET A 24 -5.82 -16.26 2.78
N LEU A 25 -4.51 -16.32 2.73
CA LEU A 25 -3.74 -17.35 3.45
C LEU A 25 -2.84 -16.71 4.52
N PRO A 26 -3.33 -16.53 5.76
CA PRO A 26 -2.55 -15.98 6.86
C PRO A 26 -1.57 -17.01 7.41
N ASP A 27 -0.63 -17.45 6.58
CA ASP A 27 0.36 -18.47 6.89
C ASP A 27 1.77 -17.89 6.85
N THR A 28 2.47 -17.97 7.98
CA THR A 28 3.80 -17.39 8.15
C THR A 28 4.89 -18.13 7.38
N ILE A 29 4.73 -19.45 7.16
CA ILE A 29 5.66 -20.25 6.36
C ILE A 29 5.55 -19.85 4.90
N LEU A 30 4.31 -19.72 4.39
CA LEU A 30 4.08 -19.25 3.04
C LEU A 30 4.67 -17.85 2.83
N LEU A 31 4.42 -16.93 3.76
CA LEU A 31 4.99 -15.58 3.73
C LEU A 31 6.53 -15.62 3.68
N GLU A 32 7.17 -16.43 4.53
CA GLU A 32 8.63 -16.60 4.52
C GLU A 32 9.16 -17.03 3.15
N LYS A 33 8.45 -17.95 2.49
CA LYS A 33 8.86 -18.46 1.15
C LYS A 33 8.57 -17.47 0.02
N MET A 34 7.63 -16.56 0.21
CA MET A 34 7.30 -15.52 -0.78
C MET A 34 8.25 -14.33 -0.72
N VAL A 35 8.86 -14.05 0.44
CA VAL A 35 9.76 -12.91 0.60
C VAL A 35 11.08 -13.16 -0.14
N HIS A 36 11.29 -12.42 -1.24
CA HIS A 36 12.52 -12.39 -2.01
C HIS A 36 13.35 -11.15 -1.66
N PRO A 37 14.70 -11.16 -1.81
CA PRO A 37 15.54 -9.98 -1.56
C PRO A 37 15.14 -8.71 -2.30
N ASP A 38 14.55 -8.85 -3.49
CA ASP A 38 14.11 -7.70 -4.31
C ASP A 38 12.68 -7.23 -4.00
N LEU A 39 12.00 -7.84 -3.04
CA LEU A 39 10.68 -7.41 -2.60
C LEU A 39 10.81 -6.29 -1.58
N ASP A 40 10.24 -5.14 -1.86
CA ASP A 40 10.36 -3.95 -1.01
C ASP A 40 9.33 -3.92 0.13
N PHE A 41 8.14 -4.50 -0.05
CA PHE A 41 7.11 -4.58 1.00
C PHE A 41 6.12 -5.73 0.77
N VAL A 42 5.45 -6.12 1.85
CA VAL A 42 4.30 -7.04 1.83
C VAL A 42 3.07 -6.32 2.36
N LEU A 43 1.94 -6.46 1.68
CA LEU A 43 0.66 -5.90 2.08
C LEU A 43 -0.28 -7.01 2.55
N MET A 44 -0.75 -6.95 3.80
CA MET A 44 -1.84 -7.76 4.31
C MET A 44 -3.16 -7.05 4.01
N ASP A 45 -4.04 -7.71 3.27
CA ASP A 45 -5.29 -7.12 2.80
C ASP A 45 -6.43 -7.41 3.79
N ALA A 46 -6.85 -6.39 4.53
CA ALA A 46 -8.01 -6.47 5.41
C ALA A 46 -9.28 -5.85 4.81
N GLU A 47 -9.19 -5.24 3.62
CA GLU A 47 -10.37 -4.73 2.90
C GLU A 47 -11.10 -5.83 2.16
N HIS A 48 -10.40 -6.60 1.33
CA HIS A 48 -10.99 -7.67 0.52
C HIS A 48 -10.48 -9.06 0.91
N GLY A 49 -9.52 -9.12 1.81
CA GLY A 49 -8.93 -10.36 2.30
C GLY A 49 -9.48 -10.83 3.63
N CYS A 50 -8.87 -11.88 4.17
CA CYS A 50 -9.28 -12.49 5.44
C CYS A 50 -8.56 -11.91 6.66
N PHE A 51 -7.75 -10.84 6.50
CA PHE A 51 -6.95 -10.33 7.59
C PHE A 51 -7.74 -9.52 8.61
N ASP A 52 -7.56 -9.85 9.87
CA ASP A 52 -8.14 -9.20 11.03
C ASP A 52 -7.07 -8.94 12.11
N THR A 53 -7.51 -8.49 13.28
CA THR A 53 -6.60 -8.17 14.40
C THR A 53 -5.91 -9.40 15.01
N GLN A 54 -6.40 -10.61 14.80
CA GLN A 54 -5.83 -11.82 15.39
C GLN A 54 -4.78 -12.45 14.47
N ASN A 55 -5.12 -12.60 13.18
CA ASN A 55 -4.27 -13.30 12.24
C ASN A 55 -3.19 -12.41 11.61
N VAL A 56 -3.34 -11.08 11.61
CA VAL A 56 -2.34 -10.18 11.03
C VAL A 56 -1.08 -10.03 11.89
N ILE A 57 -1.20 -10.15 13.23
CA ILE A 57 -0.05 -9.98 14.15
C ILE A 57 1.12 -10.92 13.83
N PRO A 58 0.92 -12.26 13.73
CA PRO A 58 2.03 -13.15 13.39
C PRO A 58 2.62 -12.86 12.01
N MET A 59 1.82 -12.39 11.05
CA MET A 59 2.30 -12.01 9.72
C MET A 59 3.22 -10.78 9.77
N LEU A 60 2.80 -9.71 10.47
CA LEU A 60 3.60 -8.51 10.67
C LEU A 60 4.90 -8.81 11.46
N GLN A 61 4.83 -9.68 12.45
CA GLN A 61 6.02 -10.14 13.18
C GLN A 61 6.97 -10.91 12.26
N THR A 62 6.46 -11.76 11.38
CA THR A 62 7.26 -12.48 10.38
C THR A 62 7.91 -11.51 9.40
N CYS A 63 7.19 -10.52 8.88
CA CYS A 63 7.78 -9.46 8.07
C CYS A 63 8.95 -8.77 8.78
N ARG A 64 8.75 -8.41 10.05
CA ARG A 64 9.79 -7.80 10.88
C ARG A 64 11.02 -8.70 11.05
N MET A 65 10.83 -9.99 11.31
CA MET A 65 11.93 -10.97 11.42
C MET A 65 12.71 -11.15 10.11
N LEU A 66 12.01 -11.08 8.98
CA LEU A 66 12.60 -11.17 7.64
C LEU A 66 13.21 -9.82 7.18
N GLY A 67 13.01 -8.76 7.95
CA GLY A 67 13.48 -7.43 7.62
C GLY A 67 12.77 -6.80 6.41
N VAL A 68 11.57 -7.25 6.05
CA VAL A 68 10.77 -6.67 4.97
C VAL A 68 9.64 -5.84 5.58
N PRO A 69 9.40 -4.59 5.12
CA PRO A 69 8.28 -3.78 5.59
C PRO A 69 6.92 -4.45 5.40
N GLY A 70 6.15 -4.54 6.49
CA GLY A 70 4.80 -5.10 6.50
C GLY A 70 3.73 -4.01 6.57
N PHE A 71 2.88 -3.96 5.56
CA PHE A 71 1.75 -3.02 5.47
C PHE A 71 0.42 -3.72 5.72
N MET A 72 -0.56 -2.94 6.17
CA MET A 72 -1.94 -3.38 6.23
C MET A 72 -2.82 -2.47 5.38
N ARG A 73 -3.57 -3.04 4.41
CA ARG A 73 -4.67 -2.31 3.80
C ARG A 73 -5.87 -2.40 4.72
N VAL A 74 -6.26 -1.27 5.28
CA VAL A 74 -7.41 -1.16 6.19
C VAL A 74 -8.72 -1.15 5.39
N GLN A 75 -9.83 -1.44 6.07
CA GLN A 75 -11.14 -1.52 5.42
C GLN A 75 -11.68 -0.13 5.02
N ASP A 76 -11.30 0.91 5.76
CA ASP A 76 -11.77 2.27 5.57
C ASP A 76 -10.81 3.27 6.24
N SER A 77 -10.99 4.57 5.99
CA SER A 77 -10.22 5.66 6.57
C SER A 77 -10.63 6.05 8.00
N GLN A 78 -11.24 5.14 8.76
CA GLN A 78 -11.65 5.39 10.14
C GLN A 78 -10.48 5.29 11.11
N TYR A 79 -10.39 6.24 12.06
CA TYR A 79 -9.32 6.33 13.04
C TYR A 79 -8.97 5.00 13.71
N HIS A 80 -9.99 4.27 14.22
CA HIS A 80 -9.76 3.05 14.99
C HIS A 80 -9.20 1.89 14.14
N LEU A 81 -9.51 1.83 12.85
CA LEU A 81 -8.97 0.82 11.93
C LEU A 81 -7.48 1.08 11.66
N ILE A 82 -7.15 2.34 11.38
CA ILE A 82 -5.80 2.78 11.06
C ILE A 82 -4.89 2.68 12.29
N ALA A 83 -5.33 3.27 13.42
CA ALA A 83 -4.56 3.24 14.66
C ALA A 83 -4.31 1.80 15.12
N LYS A 84 -5.30 0.91 14.96
CA LYS A 84 -5.17 -0.50 15.31
C LYS A 84 -4.16 -1.24 14.44
N ALA A 85 -4.12 -0.98 13.12
CA ALA A 85 -3.12 -1.56 12.24
C ALA A 85 -1.68 -1.22 12.70
N ILE A 86 -1.45 0.05 13.05
CA ILE A 86 -0.16 0.49 13.59
C ILE A 86 0.14 -0.14 14.95
N ASP A 87 -0.86 -0.25 15.86
CA ASP A 87 -0.70 -0.88 17.17
C ASP A 87 -0.33 -2.37 17.07
N MET A 88 -0.76 -3.05 16.01
CA MET A 88 -0.42 -4.45 15.74
C MET A 88 0.96 -4.63 15.12
N GLY A 89 1.64 -3.55 14.77
CA GLY A 89 3.03 -3.57 14.30
C GLY A 89 3.20 -3.37 12.80
N ALA A 90 2.20 -2.83 12.11
CA ALA A 90 2.35 -2.46 10.71
C ALA A 90 3.36 -1.30 10.58
N ASP A 91 4.27 -1.42 9.61
CA ASP A 91 5.23 -0.39 9.23
C ASP A 91 4.57 0.74 8.45
N GLY A 92 3.42 0.44 7.88
CA GLY A 92 2.59 1.40 7.19
C GLY A 92 1.18 0.87 6.95
N VAL A 93 0.33 1.77 6.46
CA VAL A 93 -1.05 1.47 6.09
C VAL A 93 -1.31 1.87 4.64
N MET A 94 -2.17 1.11 3.98
CA MET A 94 -2.77 1.52 2.71
C MET A 94 -4.24 1.88 2.97
N ILE A 95 -4.60 3.09 2.59
CA ILE A 95 -5.93 3.68 2.80
C ILE A 95 -6.72 3.56 1.50
N PRO A 96 -7.78 2.73 1.46
CA PRO A 96 -8.62 2.61 0.28
C PRO A 96 -9.47 3.87 0.09
N ARG A 97 -9.91 4.11 -1.13
CA ARG A 97 -10.87 5.16 -1.49
C ARG A 97 -10.55 6.54 -0.89
N ALA A 98 -9.29 6.96 -1.03
CA ALA A 98 -8.86 8.27 -0.58
C ALA A 98 -9.45 9.36 -1.49
N GLU A 99 -10.36 10.16 -0.95
CA GLU A 99 -11.17 11.10 -1.73
C GLU A 99 -11.28 12.51 -1.12
N THR A 100 -10.99 12.68 0.17
CA THR A 100 -11.26 13.96 0.85
C THR A 100 -10.16 14.37 1.82
N LEU A 101 -10.05 15.67 2.06
CA LEU A 101 -9.13 16.23 3.07
C LEU A 101 -9.49 15.78 4.50
N GLU A 102 -10.78 15.57 4.77
CA GLU A 102 -11.24 15.09 6.09
C GLU A 102 -10.76 13.65 6.35
N GLN A 103 -10.82 12.77 5.34
CA GLN A 103 -10.22 11.45 5.44
C GLN A 103 -8.72 11.54 5.74
N MET A 104 -7.99 12.41 5.03
CA MET A 104 -6.54 12.57 5.26
C MET A 104 -6.24 13.13 6.65
N ARG A 105 -7.05 14.04 7.17
CA ARG A 105 -6.92 14.49 8.57
C ARG A 105 -7.07 13.32 9.54
N THR A 106 -8.08 12.47 9.34
CA THR A 106 -8.30 11.26 10.15
C THR A 106 -7.12 10.29 10.06
N VAL A 107 -6.54 10.11 8.87
CA VAL A 107 -5.36 9.26 8.65
C VAL A 107 -4.17 9.79 9.46
N VAL A 108 -3.86 11.07 9.35
CA VAL A 108 -2.75 11.70 10.11
C VAL A 108 -2.99 11.58 11.61
N ASP A 109 -4.22 11.86 12.07
CA ASP A 109 -4.61 11.72 13.49
C ASP A 109 -4.40 10.29 14.01
N ALA A 110 -4.58 9.27 13.18
CA ALA A 110 -4.46 7.87 13.57
C ALA A 110 -3.02 7.31 13.47
N VAL A 111 -2.16 7.89 12.62
CA VAL A 111 -0.80 7.40 12.37
C VAL A 111 0.25 8.18 13.16
N ARG A 112 0.02 9.48 13.43
CA ARG A 112 0.97 10.37 14.10
C ARG A 112 0.53 10.68 15.53
N PHE A 113 1.51 10.81 16.43
CA PHE A 113 1.27 11.36 17.75
C PHE A 113 1.17 12.90 17.71
N ALA A 114 0.73 13.50 18.82
CA ALA A 114 0.77 14.95 18.97
C ALA A 114 2.22 15.49 18.80
N PRO A 115 2.41 16.69 18.22
CA PRO A 115 1.38 17.65 17.82
C PRO A 115 0.79 17.43 16.42
N GLU A 116 1.36 16.56 15.59
CA GLU A 116 0.95 16.37 14.19
C GLU A 116 -0.40 15.63 14.07
N GLY A 117 -0.61 14.64 14.92
CA GLY A 117 -1.80 13.79 14.96
C GLY A 117 -2.33 13.61 16.38
N ARG A 118 -3.15 12.59 16.56
CA ARG A 118 -3.83 12.29 17.83
C ARG A 118 -3.77 10.81 18.21
N LYS A 119 -2.78 10.08 17.66
CA LYS A 119 -2.62 8.65 17.92
C LYS A 119 -2.48 8.36 19.42
N GLY A 120 -3.18 7.33 19.90
CA GLY A 120 -3.00 6.81 21.27
C GLY A 120 -1.67 6.06 21.44
N ALA A 121 -1.02 6.20 22.60
CA ALA A 121 0.31 5.64 22.87
C ALA A 121 0.30 4.22 23.45
N GLY A 122 -0.87 3.57 23.60
CA GLY A 122 -1.01 2.30 24.33
C GLY A 122 -0.76 1.01 23.56
N GLY A 123 -0.40 1.08 22.27
CA GLY A 123 -0.19 -0.10 21.43
C GLY A 123 1.15 -0.80 21.70
N PHE A 124 1.12 -2.07 22.12
CA PHE A 124 2.34 -2.82 22.44
C PHE A 124 3.21 -3.17 21.22
N GLY A 125 2.61 -3.31 20.03
CA GLY A 125 3.32 -3.67 18.79
C GLY A 125 3.80 -2.48 17.97
N GLN A 126 3.41 -1.27 18.32
CA GLN A 126 3.58 -0.09 17.47
C GLN A 126 5.04 0.35 17.24
N PHE A 127 5.93 0.08 18.20
CA PHE A 127 7.35 0.40 18.08
C PHE A 127 8.17 -0.84 17.68
N HIS A 128 9.18 -0.62 16.85
CA HIS A 128 10.24 -1.62 16.67
C HIS A 128 11.13 -1.71 17.93
N PRO A 129 11.79 -2.84 18.18
CA PRO A 129 12.73 -2.94 19.28
C PRO A 129 13.80 -1.85 19.21
N GLY A 130 13.89 -1.02 20.26
CA GLY A 130 14.84 0.10 20.31
C GLY A 130 14.49 1.34 19.49
N GLU A 131 13.34 1.37 18.87
CA GLU A 131 12.88 2.53 18.10
C GLU A 131 12.58 3.73 19.00
N SER A 132 13.09 4.90 18.63
CA SER A 132 12.77 6.15 19.32
C SER A 132 11.41 6.71 18.91
N PHE A 133 10.82 7.52 19.77
CA PHE A 133 9.57 8.25 19.46
C PHE A 133 9.70 9.15 18.22
N GLU A 134 10.83 9.85 18.09
CA GLU A 134 11.09 10.71 16.94
C GLU A 134 11.19 9.93 15.63
N HIS A 135 11.81 8.75 15.66
CA HIS A 135 11.89 7.87 14.51
C HIS A 135 10.49 7.40 14.11
N PHE A 136 9.70 6.92 15.06
CA PHE A 136 8.31 6.52 14.83
C PHE A 136 7.51 7.61 14.11
N GLN A 137 7.57 8.85 14.60
CA GLN A 137 6.83 9.98 14.02
C GLN A 137 7.12 10.20 12.52
N LYS A 138 8.34 9.88 12.08
CA LYS A 138 8.79 10.09 10.71
C LYS A 138 8.68 8.84 9.83
N SER A 139 8.63 7.67 10.44
CA SER A 139 8.89 6.42 9.77
C SER A 139 7.62 5.66 9.36
N ARG A 140 6.48 5.82 10.04
CA ARG A 140 5.25 5.12 9.66
C ARG A 140 4.72 5.62 8.32
N MET A 141 4.64 4.72 7.36
CA MET A 141 4.30 5.03 5.97
C MET A 141 2.79 5.03 5.74
N VAL A 142 2.33 5.93 4.90
CA VAL A 142 0.94 6.00 4.46
C VAL A 142 0.90 5.93 2.94
N MET A 143 0.29 4.89 2.40
CA MET A 143 -0.07 4.79 1.00
C MET A 143 -1.55 5.12 0.85
N ILE A 144 -1.91 6.03 -0.03
CA ILE A 144 -3.31 6.34 -0.34
C ILE A 144 -3.72 5.72 -1.66
N GLN A 145 -4.92 5.16 -1.73
CA GLN A 145 -5.40 4.48 -2.92
C GLN A 145 -6.45 5.34 -3.63
N ILE A 146 -6.19 5.71 -4.88
CA ILE A 146 -7.08 6.51 -5.72
C ILE A 146 -7.84 5.58 -6.65
N GLU A 147 -9.17 5.56 -6.50
CA GLU A 147 -10.06 4.56 -7.12
C GLU A 147 -11.36 5.17 -7.66
N SER A 148 -11.46 6.50 -7.74
CA SER A 148 -12.65 7.18 -8.23
C SER A 148 -12.30 8.50 -8.90
N GLN A 149 -13.23 9.03 -9.70
CA GLN A 149 -13.09 10.37 -10.29
C GLN A 149 -12.95 11.43 -9.20
N LYS A 150 -13.73 11.33 -8.12
CA LYS A 150 -13.66 12.25 -6.98
C LYS A 150 -12.27 12.24 -6.33
N GLY A 151 -11.66 11.05 -6.18
CA GLY A 151 -10.29 10.93 -5.69
C GLY A 151 -9.28 11.61 -6.62
N ILE A 152 -9.42 11.44 -7.93
CA ILE A 152 -8.58 12.12 -8.94
C ILE A 152 -8.72 13.64 -8.84
N ASP A 153 -9.96 14.15 -8.79
CA ASP A 153 -10.23 15.58 -8.77
C ASP A 153 -9.67 16.26 -7.52
N ASN A 154 -9.71 15.57 -6.38
CA ASN A 154 -9.22 16.07 -5.10
C ASN A 154 -7.74 15.77 -4.81
N LEU A 155 -7.09 14.91 -5.59
CA LEU A 155 -5.70 14.51 -5.37
C LEU A 155 -4.73 15.70 -5.28
N PRO A 156 -4.82 16.76 -6.12
CA PRO A 156 -3.98 17.94 -5.96
C PRO A 156 -4.09 18.58 -4.57
N SER A 157 -5.32 18.82 -4.10
CA SER A 157 -5.55 19.40 -2.77
C SER A 157 -5.11 18.49 -1.64
N ILE A 158 -5.28 17.17 -1.78
CA ILE A 158 -4.79 16.18 -0.81
C ILE A 158 -3.28 16.27 -0.70
N LEU A 159 -2.56 16.27 -1.82
CA LEU A 159 -1.10 16.31 -1.81
C LEU A 159 -0.54 17.66 -1.38
N GLU A 160 -1.22 18.77 -1.70
CA GLU A 160 -0.84 20.10 -1.24
C GLU A 160 -0.91 20.23 0.30
N ASN A 161 -1.93 19.66 0.94
CA ASN A 161 -2.17 19.80 2.37
C ASN A 161 -1.56 18.69 3.23
N TYR A 162 -1.39 17.47 2.67
CA TYR A 162 -0.98 16.29 3.41
C TYR A 162 0.16 15.49 2.74
N GLY A 163 0.78 16.02 1.68
CA GLY A 163 1.84 15.32 0.93
C GLY A 163 3.00 14.86 1.82
N ASP A 164 3.38 15.66 2.81
CA ASP A 164 4.45 15.34 3.77
C ASP A 164 4.12 14.11 4.66
N HIS A 165 2.85 13.74 4.76
CA HIS A 165 2.39 12.57 5.52
C HIS A 165 2.09 11.36 4.63
N ILE A 166 2.14 11.53 3.30
CA ILE A 166 1.83 10.49 2.31
C ILE A 166 3.13 9.98 1.70
N SER A 167 3.36 8.68 1.78
CA SER A 167 4.56 8.03 1.25
C SER A 167 4.43 7.64 -0.22
N ALA A 168 3.21 7.31 -0.66
CA ALA A 168 2.93 6.98 -2.06
C ALA A 168 1.44 7.12 -2.40
N VAL A 169 1.17 7.42 -3.66
CA VAL A 169 -0.17 7.38 -4.27
C VAL A 169 -0.29 6.07 -5.04
N MET A 170 -1.22 5.22 -4.65
CA MET A 170 -1.46 3.91 -5.27
C MET A 170 -2.78 3.93 -6.06
N ILE A 171 -2.86 3.13 -7.10
CA ILE A 171 -4.07 2.97 -7.90
C ILE A 171 -4.63 1.56 -7.72
N GLY A 172 -5.90 1.45 -7.32
CA GLY A 172 -6.70 0.22 -7.40
C GLY A 172 -7.40 0.15 -8.76
N PRO A 173 -6.85 -0.54 -9.76
CA PRO A 173 -7.35 -0.43 -11.13
C PRO A 173 -8.74 -1.06 -11.32
N ASN A 174 -9.08 -2.07 -10.53
CA ASN A 174 -10.38 -2.73 -10.63
C ASN A 174 -11.50 -1.78 -10.21
N ASP A 175 -11.41 -1.23 -9.00
CA ASP A 175 -12.41 -0.30 -8.46
C ASP A 175 -12.45 0.99 -9.27
N LEU A 176 -11.30 1.54 -9.65
CA LEU A 176 -11.24 2.70 -10.53
C LEU A 176 -12.00 2.43 -11.85
N SER A 177 -11.83 1.25 -12.46
CA SER A 177 -12.53 0.91 -13.71
C SER A 177 -14.04 0.85 -13.55
N VAL A 178 -14.52 0.31 -12.42
CA VAL A 178 -15.95 0.26 -12.08
C VAL A 178 -16.49 1.67 -11.85
N MET A 179 -15.79 2.48 -11.07
CA MET A 179 -16.20 3.87 -10.76
C MET A 179 -16.19 4.79 -11.98
N LEU A 180 -15.37 4.49 -12.98
CA LEU A 180 -15.35 5.20 -14.28
C LEU A 180 -16.37 4.65 -15.30
N GLY A 181 -17.22 3.70 -14.90
CA GLY A 181 -18.24 3.11 -15.78
C GLY A 181 -17.69 2.17 -16.87
N THR A 182 -16.47 1.66 -16.67
CA THR A 182 -15.82 0.70 -17.59
C THR A 182 -15.35 -0.55 -16.82
N PRO A 183 -16.27 -1.32 -16.18
CA PRO A 183 -15.91 -2.40 -15.28
C PRO A 183 -14.93 -3.38 -15.90
N PHE A 184 -13.79 -3.57 -15.23
CA PHE A 184 -12.69 -4.48 -15.59
C PHE A 184 -12.05 -4.25 -16.98
N ALA A 185 -12.44 -3.18 -17.68
CA ALA A 185 -11.81 -2.79 -18.94
C ALA A 185 -10.53 -1.94 -18.67
N LEU A 186 -9.52 -2.55 -18.04
CA LEU A 186 -8.32 -1.89 -17.52
C LEU A 186 -7.48 -1.19 -18.60
N ARG A 187 -7.67 -1.55 -19.88
CA ARG A 187 -6.97 -0.94 -21.02
C ARG A 187 -7.86 0.06 -21.80
N SER A 188 -9.05 0.38 -21.28
CA SER A 188 -9.95 1.36 -21.92
C SER A 188 -9.31 2.75 -22.01
N ALA A 189 -9.78 3.57 -22.94
CA ALA A 189 -9.30 4.95 -23.06
C ALA A 189 -9.59 5.79 -21.80
N ALA A 190 -10.70 5.50 -21.09
CA ALA A 190 -11.02 6.15 -19.82
C ALA A 190 -9.98 5.81 -18.74
N MET A 191 -9.69 4.51 -18.57
CA MET A 191 -8.65 4.05 -17.62
C MET A 191 -7.29 4.63 -17.95
N LYS A 192 -6.86 4.60 -19.20
CA LYS A 192 -5.57 5.17 -19.62
C LYS A 192 -5.44 6.65 -19.23
N ARG A 193 -6.50 7.46 -19.47
CA ARG A 193 -6.50 8.88 -19.10
C ARG A 193 -6.44 9.07 -17.57
N ALA A 194 -7.25 8.31 -16.84
CA ALA A 194 -7.30 8.39 -15.37
C ALA A 194 -5.96 8.00 -14.72
N VAL A 195 -5.40 6.87 -15.12
CA VAL A 195 -4.09 6.39 -14.62
C VAL A 195 -2.99 7.40 -14.94
N GLN A 196 -2.94 7.92 -16.17
CA GLN A 196 -1.95 8.94 -16.55
C GLN A 196 -2.12 10.20 -15.71
N ALA A 197 -3.35 10.69 -15.52
CA ALA A 197 -3.62 11.87 -14.71
C ALA A 197 -3.14 11.69 -13.25
N ILE A 198 -3.39 10.53 -12.63
CA ILE A 198 -2.93 10.25 -11.27
C ILE A 198 -1.40 10.26 -11.20
N PHE A 199 -0.70 9.62 -12.14
CA PHE A 199 0.77 9.62 -12.16
C PHE A 199 1.35 11.01 -12.40
N ASP A 200 0.77 11.80 -13.31
CA ASP A 200 1.20 13.16 -13.60
C ASP A 200 1.01 14.09 -12.39
N ILE A 201 -0.12 13.97 -11.69
CA ILE A 201 -0.37 14.72 -10.46
C ILE A 201 0.63 14.29 -9.38
N SER A 202 0.78 12.99 -9.13
CA SER A 202 1.73 12.47 -8.14
C SER A 202 3.15 12.98 -8.41
N ALA A 203 3.58 12.92 -9.66
CA ALA A 203 4.89 13.40 -10.09
C ALA A 203 5.09 14.90 -9.86
N ARG A 204 4.05 15.71 -10.12
CA ARG A 204 4.08 17.17 -9.92
C ARG A 204 4.30 17.56 -8.46
N TYR A 205 3.74 16.78 -7.54
CA TYR A 205 3.90 16.97 -6.09
C TYR A 205 5.08 16.19 -5.49
N GLY A 206 5.94 15.57 -6.33
CA GLY A 206 7.10 14.82 -5.86
C GLY A 206 6.78 13.46 -5.25
N GLN A 207 5.53 13.01 -5.34
CA GLN A 207 5.09 11.74 -4.75
C GLN A 207 5.37 10.54 -5.65
N SER A 208 5.66 9.40 -5.04
CA SER A 208 5.69 8.11 -5.71
C SER A 208 4.31 7.70 -6.18
N GLY A 209 4.20 7.27 -7.44
CA GLY A 209 2.97 6.76 -8.04
C GLY A 209 3.05 5.26 -8.32
N GLY A 210 2.11 4.49 -7.79
CA GLY A 210 2.08 3.03 -7.95
C GLY A 210 0.71 2.50 -8.37
N ILE A 211 0.67 1.25 -8.81
CA ILE A 211 -0.54 0.59 -9.26
C ILE A 211 -0.47 -0.92 -9.02
N PHE A 212 -1.63 -1.55 -8.77
CA PHE A 212 -1.73 -3.00 -8.76
C PHE A 212 -1.57 -3.58 -10.16
N CYS A 213 -0.76 -4.63 -10.27
CA CYS A 213 -0.46 -5.33 -11.51
C CYS A 213 -0.82 -6.81 -11.38
N ASN A 214 -1.62 -7.34 -12.32
CA ASN A 214 -1.96 -8.76 -12.31
C ASN A 214 -0.80 -9.63 -12.81
N ASP A 215 0.05 -9.09 -13.68
CA ASP A 215 1.16 -9.80 -14.29
C ASP A 215 2.29 -8.86 -14.73
N VAL A 216 3.34 -9.45 -15.31
CA VAL A 216 4.50 -8.71 -15.81
C VAL A 216 4.19 -7.79 -17.00
N GLY A 217 3.17 -8.12 -17.80
CA GLY A 217 2.70 -7.30 -18.91
C GLY A 217 2.03 -6.02 -18.41
N ASP A 218 1.23 -6.13 -17.35
CA ASP A 218 0.69 -4.96 -16.63
C ASP A 218 1.80 -4.11 -16.06
N ALA A 219 2.77 -4.72 -15.38
CA ALA A 219 3.89 -3.99 -14.80
C ALA A 219 4.69 -3.21 -15.85
N ALA A 220 5.01 -3.82 -17.00
CA ALA A 220 5.72 -3.17 -18.10
C ALA A 220 4.91 -1.99 -18.68
N HIS A 221 3.59 -2.18 -18.86
CA HIS A 221 2.70 -1.14 -19.37
C HIS A 221 2.63 0.08 -18.44
N TYR A 222 2.36 -0.14 -17.17
CA TYR A 222 2.21 0.97 -16.23
C TYR A 222 3.54 1.67 -15.93
N ARG A 223 4.64 0.95 -15.96
CA ARG A 223 5.97 1.58 -15.91
C ARG A 223 6.21 2.53 -17.09
N ALA A 224 5.80 2.15 -18.29
CA ALA A 224 5.87 3.01 -19.46
C ALA A 224 4.99 4.26 -19.33
N MET A 225 3.95 4.23 -18.50
CA MET A 225 3.09 5.36 -18.16
C MET A 225 3.61 6.23 -17.01
N GLY A 226 4.70 5.82 -16.33
CA GLY A 226 5.31 6.60 -15.24
C GLY A 226 5.17 6.00 -13.84
N ALA A 227 4.62 4.79 -13.70
CA ALA A 227 4.59 4.10 -12.40
C ALA A 227 6.02 3.78 -11.92
N ASN A 228 6.33 4.15 -10.70
CA ASN A 228 7.52 3.69 -9.99
C ASN A 228 7.21 2.62 -8.93
N GLY A 229 6.02 2.65 -8.32
CA GLY A 229 5.52 1.61 -7.44
C GLY A 229 4.72 0.53 -8.19
N LEU A 230 5.13 -0.72 -8.05
CA LEU A 230 4.44 -1.87 -8.61
C LEU A 230 3.97 -2.75 -7.46
N TRP A 231 2.69 -2.81 -7.29
CA TRP A 231 2.06 -3.69 -6.33
C TRP A 231 1.53 -4.91 -7.08
N THR A 232 2.22 -6.04 -6.93
CA THR A 232 2.01 -7.19 -7.81
C THR A 232 1.30 -8.31 -7.09
N ALA A 233 0.39 -8.97 -7.78
CA ALA A 233 -0.21 -10.27 -7.48
C ALA A 233 -0.44 -10.57 -5.97
N SER A 234 -1.21 -11.58 -5.68
CA SER A 234 -1.34 -12.17 -4.34
C SER A 234 -0.81 -13.60 -4.32
N GLU A 235 -0.68 -14.15 -3.11
CA GLU A 235 -0.33 -15.55 -2.92
C GLU A 235 -1.27 -16.50 -3.68
N LEU A 236 -2.57 -16.18 -3.72
CA LEU A 236 -3.54 -16.99 -4.49
C LEU A 236 -3.28 -16.93 -5.99
N GLN A 237 -2.95 -15.74 -6.51
CA GLN A 237 -2.65 -15.59 -7.94
C GLN A 237 -1.38 -16.35 -8.32
N PHE A 238 -0.34 -16.31 -7.48
CA PHE A 238 0.87 -17.12 -7.68
C PHE A 238 0.56 -18.60 -7.67
N TYR A 239 -0.20 -19.07 -6.67
CA TYR A 239 -0.58 -20.47 -6.55
C TYR A 239 -1.42 -20.93 -7.75
N CYS A 240 -2.47 -20.20 -8.10
CA CYS A 240 -3.34 -20.57 -9.23
C CYS A 240 -2.58 -20.58 -10.56
N ARG A 241 -1.65 -19.64 -10.77
CA ARG A 241 -0.81 -19.61 -11.97
C ARG A 241 0.10 -20.83 -12.01
N GLY A 242 0.82 -21.15 -10.95
CA GLY A 242 1.68 -22.33 -10.88
C GLY A 242 0.91 -23.63 -11.13
N CYS A 243 -0.29 -23.77 -10.56
CA CYS A 243 -1.15 -24.93 -10.83
C CYS A 243 -1.59 -25.01 -12.31
N ALA A 244 -1.88 -23.87 -12.94
CA ALA A 244 -2.29 -23.84 -14.35
C ALA A 244 -1.11 -24.19 -15.28
N GLU A 245 0.06 -23.61 -15.02
CA GLU A 245 1.29 -23.90 -15.76
C GLU A 245 1.63 -25.38 -15.68
N THR A 246 1.69 -25.96 -14.46
CA THR A 246 1.95 -27.40 -14.26
C THR A 246 0.97 -28.29 -15.01
N ARG A 247 -0.35 -27.95 -15.00
CA ARG A 247 -1.35 -28.74 -15.75
C ARG A 247 -1.16 -28.68 -17.26
N ASN A 248 -0.70 -27.56 -17.78
CA ASN A 248 -0.49 -27.39 -19.21
C ASN A 248 0.78 -28.11 -19.72
N GLU A 249 1.68 -28.48 -18.82
CA GLU A 249 2.92 -29.20 -19.12
C GLU A 249 2.76 -30.72 -19.01
N LEU A 250 1.64 -31.22 -18.40
CA LEU A 250 1.32 -32.64 -18.28
C LEU A 250 0.39 -33.11 -19.39
#